data_ddbcb026c1d4d1aa9207b484582bcdd6
#
_entry.id   ddbcb026c1d4d1aa9207b484582bcdd6
#
_cell.length_a   1.000
_cell.length_b   1.000
_cell.length_c   1.000
_cell.angle_alpha   90.00
_cell.angle_beta   90.00
_cell.angle_gamma   90.00
#
_symmetry.space_group_name_H-M   'P 1'
#
loop_
_entity.id
_entity.type
_entity.pdbx_description
1 polymer ?
#
loop_
_entity_poly.entity_id
_entity_poly.type
_entity_poly.pdbx_seq_one_letter_code
_entity_poly.pdbx_strand_id
1 'polypeptide(L)'
;WAEDCALNFVEDNGAKTGVIVAGSVYKYAKEALGDTVNYLKLGVVNPLPVRKIIDFAAGLDKVYVIEELDDILETHCRKIGVEVIGKDLFPRCGEFSQKLIAEKMGVARGESVALEESIPVRPPVMCCGCPHRGLFYALKREGVYVSGDIGCYTLGASAPLGAMDACICMGASISALHGYNKARGAEAEKKAVAVIGDSTFMHSGVTSLIDIAYNRSNSTVIILDNSITGMTGHQQNPTTGLTIKGDPTSAVDLEALCHAIGISDVQVVDPYDLKATRAALKAALSAECPSVIISRRPCALLKTVKHKPALTVDTDKCIGCKACMGIGCPAISMKDGKAVIDATQCVGCGVCTDLCPKKAIG
;
A
#
# COMPACT_ATOMS: atom_id res chain seq x y z
N TRP A 1 -14.00 -31.25 9.93
CA TRP A 1 -12.87 -30.62 10.59
C TRP A 1 -13.25 -29.27 11.24
N ALA A 2 -13.91 -28.36 10.55
CA ALA A 2 -14.32 -27.05 11.10
C ALA A 2 -15.27 -27.19 12.31
N GLU A 3 -16.10 -28.23 12.35
CA GLU A 3 -17.01 -28.53 13.46
C GLU A 3 -16.26 -28.89 14.75
N ASP A 4 -15.14 -29.63 14.61
CA ASP A 4 -14.40 -30.18 15.75
C ASP A 4 -13.13 -29.39 16.05
N CYS A 5 -12.85 -28.33 15.28
CA CYS A 5 -11.67 -27.51 15.43
C CYS A 5 -11.70 -26.73 16.76
N ALA A 6 -10.66 -26.87 17.57
CA ALA A 6 -10.53 -26.15 18.85
C ALA A 6 -10.46 -24.61 18.71
N LEU A 7 -10.21 -24.10 17.51
CA LEU A 7 -10.24 -22.65 17.23
C LEU A 7 -11.68 -22.11 17.13
N ASN A 8 -12.66 -23.00 16.90
CA ASN A 8 -14.07 -22.68 16.91
C ASN A 8 -14.66 -23.17 18.25
N PHE A 9 -14.77 -22.31 19.23
CA PHE A 9 -15.20 -22.69 20.55
C PHE A 9 -16.41 -21.88 21.04
N VAL A 10 -17.17 -22.52 21.94
CA VAL A 10 -18.26 -21.90 22.67
C VAL A 10 -17.75 -21.52 24.06
N GLU A 11 -18.07 -20.31 24.46
CA GLU A 11 -17.94 -19.84 25.83
C GLU A 11 -19.34 -19.65 26.39
N ASP A 12 -19.75 -20.57 27.24
CA ASP A 12 -21.07 -20.57 27.87
C ASP A 12 -20.98 -19.91 29.25
N ASN A 13 -21.63 -18.76 29.37
CA ASN A 13 -21.74 -17.99 30.60
C ASN A 13 -23.13 -18.11 31.25
N GLY A 14 -23.95 -19.06 30.81
CA GLY A 14 -25.31 -19.27 31.30
C GLY A 14 -26.32 -18.20 30.85
N ALA A 15 -25.97 -17.38 29.86
CA ALA A 15 -26.81 -16.30 29.35
C ALA A 15 -27.87 -16.82 28.37
N LYS A 16 -28.96 -16.05 28.21
CA LYS A 16 -29.97 -16.28 27.16
C LYS A 16 -29.71 -15.55 25.86
N THR A 17 -28.67 -14.75 25.84
CA THR A 17 -28.19 -14.01 24.67
C THR A 17 -26.89 -14.57 24.19
N GLY A 18 -26.75 -14.85 22.90
CA GLY A 18 -25.52 -15.32 22.27
C GLY A 18 -24.92 -14.32 21.29
N VAL A 19 -23.60 -14.38 21.13
CA VAL A 19 -22.83 -13.60 20.18
C VAL A 19 -21.98 -14.54 19.33
N ILE A 20 -22.20 -14.53 18.02
CA ILE A 20 -21.34 -15.20 17.03
C ILE A 20 -20.35 -14.16 16.50
N VAL A 21 -19.07 -14.48 16.55
CA VAL A 21 -18.02 -13.50 16.30
C VAL A 21 -16.74 -14.16 15.80
N ALA A 22 -15.97 -13.46 14.97
CA ALA A 22 -14.69 -13.93 14.44
C ALA A 22 -13.57 -12.89 14.62
N GLY A 23 -12.34 -13.35 14.54
CA GLY A 23 -11.15 -12.48 14.50
C GLY A 23 -10.98 -11.60 15.75
N SER A 24 -10.50 -10.39 15.54
CA SER A 24 -10.25 -9.38 16.60
C SER A 24 -11.51 -8.88 17.27
N VAL A 25 -12.64 -8.87 16.54
CA VAL A 25 -13.94 -8.42 17.05
C VAL A 25 -14.40 -9.21 18.28
N TYR A 26 -13.97 -10.46 18.42
CA TYR A 26 -14.21 -11.24 19.65
C TYR A 26 -13.65 -10.53 20.90
N LYS A 27 -12.44 -9.96 20.82
CA LYS A 27 -11.85 -9.25 21.96
C LYS A 27 -12.62 -7.96 22.29
N TYR A 28 -13.06 -7.26 21.29
CA TYR A 28 -13.89 -6.04 21.48
C TYR A 28 -15.25 -6.39 22.08
N ALA A 29 -15.89 -7.47 21.59
CA ALA A 29 -17.17 -7.92 22.15
C ALA A 29 -17.02 -8.40 23.60
N LYS A 30 -15.95 -9.17 23.90
CA LYS A 30 -15.68 -9.65 25.25
C LYS A 30 -15.40 -8.51 26.23
N GLU A 31 -14.65 -7.50 25.83
CA GLU A 31 -14.40 -6.32 26.65
C GLU A 31 -15.67 -5.47 26.84
N ALA A 32 -16.51 -5.39 25.83
CA ALA A 32 -17.74 -4.62 25.88
C ALA A 32 -18.83 -5.27 26.75
N LEU A 33 -19.01 -6.59 26.62
CA LEU A 33 -20.18 -7.33 27.14
C LEU A 33 -19.83 -8.25 28.33
N GLY A 34 -18.53 -8.55 28.53
CA GLY A 34 -18.07 -9.42 29.62
C GLY A 34 -18.71 -10.82 29.54
N ASP A 35 -19.20 -11.29 30.68
CA ASP A 35 -19.83 -12.60 30.82
C ASP A 35 -21.39 -12.51 30.78
N THR A 36 -21.93 -11.38 30.33
CA THR A 36 -23.38 -11.18 30.23
C THR A 36 -24.02 -11.88 29.04
N VAL A 37 -23.22 -12.41 28.12
CA VAL A 37 -23.65 -13.13 26.94
C VAL A 37 -22.81 -14.41 26.77
N ASN A 38 -23.33 -15.37 26.03
CA ASN A 38 -22.56 -16.53 25.56
C ASN A 38 -21.85 -16.17 24.25
N TYR A 39 -20.71 -16.76 23.96
CA TYR A 39 -19.96 -16.52 22.73
C TYR A 39 -19.77 -17.80 21.92
N LEU A 40 -19.99 -17.73 20.63
CA LEU A 40 -19.40 -18.64 19.65
C LEU A 40 -18.29 -17.89 18.92
N LYS A 41 -17.05 -18.17 19.31
CA LYS A 41 -15.86 -17.61 18.67
C LYS A 41 -15.43 -18.50 17.53
N LEU A 42 -15.47 -17.95 16.31
CA LEU A 42 -15.01 -18.62 15.10
C LEU A 42 -13.56 -18.22 14.80
N GLY A 43 -12.64 -19.18 14.91
CA GLY A 43 -11.26 -19.03 14.48
C GLY A 43 -11.05 -19.48 13.04
N VAL A 44 -11.95 -20.34 12.54
CA VAL A 44 -12.00 -20.79 11.15
C VAL A 44 -13.35 -20.41 10.58
N VAL A 45 -13.34 -19.55 9.56
CA VAL A 45 -14.52 -18.98 8.94
C VAL A 45 -14.82 -19.52 7.53
N ASN A 46 -13.96 -20.41 7.03
CA ASN A 46 -14.19 -21.10 5.75
C ASN A 46 -13.54 -22.50 5.76
N PRO A 47 -14.36 -23.56 5.72
CA PRO A 47 -15.82 -23.55 5.79
C PRO A 47 -16.31 -23.20 7.21
N LEU A 48 -17.52 -22.61 7.27
CA LEU A 48 -18.16 -22.34 8.56
C LEU A 48 -18.74 -23.62 9.18
N PRO A 49 -18.70 -23.78 10.51
CA PRO A 49 -19.22 -24.98 11.19
C PRO A 49 -20.73 -24.89 11.37
N VAL A 50 -21.49 -25.49 10.45
CA VAL A 50 -22.96 -25.39 10.38
C VAL A 50 -23.63 -25.94 11.64
N ARG A 51 -23.25 -27.15 12.07
CA ARG A 51 -23.88 -27.79 13.26
C ARG A 51 -23.55 -27.01 14.52
N LYS A 52 -22.31 -26.62 14.71
CA LYS A 52 -21.89 -25.84 15.89
C LYS A 52 -22.63 -24.50 15.99
N ILE A 53 -22.91 -23.83 14.87
CA ILE A 53 -23.70 -22.59 14.84
C ILE A 53 -25.15 -22.87 15.23
N ILE A 54 -25.77 -23.92 14.68
CA ILE A 54 -27.15 -24.31 15.00
C ILE A 54 -27.26 -24.71 16.49
N ASP A 55 -26.36 -25.56 16.97
CA ASP A 55 -26.33 -26.03 18.35
C ASP A 55 -26.12 -24.88 19.34
N PHE A 56 -25.24 -23.93 19.00
CA PHE A 56 -25.02 -22.74 19.82
C PHE A 56 -26.26 -21.85 19.91
N ALA A 57 -26.98 -21.69 18.81
CA ALA A 57 -28.17 -20.85 18.77
C ALA A 57 -29.39 -21.51 19.46
N ALA A 58 -29.36 -22.84 19.58
CA ALA A 58 -30.45 -23.58 20.18
C ALA A 58 -30.66 -23.23 21.67
N GLY A 59 -31.85 -22.79 22.02
CA GLY A 59 -32.21 -22.44 23.40
C GLY A 59 -31.76 -21.02 23.85
N LEU A 60 -31.24 -20.21 22.96
CA LEU A 60 -31.01 -18.79 23.18
C LEU A 60 -32.22 -17.95 22.73
N ASP A 61 -32.54 -16.91 23.48
CA ASP A 61 -33.65 -16.00 23.17
C ASP A 61 -33.29 -15.02 22.05
N LYS A 62 -31.98 -14.63 21.97
CA LYS A 62 -31.43 -13.74 20.96
C LYS A 62 -30.01 -14.15 20.57
N VAL A 63 -29.72 -14.10 19.29
CA VAL A 63 -28.36 -14.33 18.77
C VAL A 63 -27.93 -13.11 17.95
N TYR A 64 -26.78 -12.54 18.30
CA TYR A 64 -26.17 -11.45 17.56
C TYR A 64 -25.01 -11.96 16.74
N VAL A 65 -24.84 -11.41 15.54
CA VAL A 65 -23.59 -11.55 14.75
C VAL A 65 -22.87 -10.22 14.77
N ILE A 66 -21.67 -10.22 15.33
CA ILE A 66 -20.82 -9.02 15.39
C ILE A 66 -19.64 -9.23 14.44
N GLU A 67 -19.73 -8.62 13.25
CA GLU A 67 -18.70 -8.70 12.21
C GLU A 67 -18.51 -7.35 11.52
N GLU A 68 -17.27 -7.06 11.10
CA GLU A 68 -16.93 -5.85 10.35
C GLU A 68 -17.25 -6.03 8.86
N LEU A 69 -17.41 -4.93 8.15
CA LEU A 69 -17.65 -4.87 6.70
C LEU A 69 -18.90 -5.64 6.27
N ASP A 70 -18.73 -6.65 5.42
CA ASP A 70 -19.83 -7.42 4.82
C ASP A 70 -20.48 -8.41 5.80
N ASP A 71 -21.70 -8.78 5.51
CA ASP A 71 -22.55 -9.67 6.30
C ASP A 71 -22.33 -11.16 5.97
N ILE A 72 -21.09 -11.61 6.03
CA ILE A 72 -20.72 -12.99 5.65
C ILE A 72 -21.26 -14.00 6.66
N LEU A 73 -20.99 -13.78 7.96
CA LEU A 73 -21.46 -14.66 9.03
C LEU A 73 -22.97 -14.58 9.19
N GLU A 74 -23.53 -13.37 9.18
CA GLU A 74 -24.96 -13.14 9.26
C GLU A 74 -25.73 -13.84 8.12
N THR A 75 -25.29 -13.62 6.87
CA THR A 75 -25.89 -14.26 5.69
C THR A 75 -25.79 -15.79 5.78
N HIS A 76 -24.68 -16.34 6.26
CA HIS A 76 -24.55 -17.78 6.45
C HIS A 76 -25.48 -18.31 7.53
N CYS A 77 -25.59 -17.64 8.68
CA CYS A 77 -26.52 -18.01 9.74
C CYS A 77 -27.96 -18.04 9.23
N ARG A 78 -28.40 -16.99 8.54
CA ARG A 78 -29.74 -16.93 7.93
C ARG A 78 -29.97 -18.05 6.91
N LYS A 79 -28.96 -18.34 6.06
CA LYS A 79 -29.04 -19.42 5.05
C LYS A 79 -29.23 -20.80 5.66
N ILE A 80 -28.69 -21.06 6.84
CA ILE A 80 -28.85 -22.34 7.55
C ILE A 80 -30.04 -22.35 8.54
N GLY A 81 -30.91 -21.34 8.50
CA GLY A 81 -32.14 -21.25 9.29
C GLY A 81 -31.93 -20.72 10.72
N VAL A 82 -30.84 -20.06 11.02
CA VAL A 82 -30.59 -19.42 12.33
C VAL A 82 -30.94 -17.95 12.24
N GLU A 83 -31.93 -17.51 13.03
CA GLU A 83 -32.28 -16.09 13.14
C GLU A 83 -31.23 -15.33 13.93
N VAL A 84 -30.70 -14.25 13.36
CA VAL A 84 -29.65 -13.42 13.97
C VAL A 84 -29.89 -11.94 13.74
N ILE A 85 -29.39 -11.14 14.65
CA ILE A 85 -29.34 -9.68 14.57
C ILE A 85 -27.89 -9.28 14.25
N GLY A 86 -27.66 -8.66 13.11
CA GLY A 86 -26.32 -8.30 12.61
C GLY A 86 -26.27 -6.88 12.07
N LYS A 87 -26.20 -6.71 10.77
CA LYS A 87 -26.02 -5.40 10.11
C LYS A 87 -27.18 -4.43 10.25
N ASP A 88 -28.34 -4.89 10.66
CA ASP A 88 -29.44 -3.98 11.06
C ASP A 88 -29.07 -3.16 12.30
N LEU A 89 -28.17 -3.68 13.15
CA LEU A 89 -27.69 -3.02 14.36
C LEU A 89 -26.27 -2.45 14.20
N PHE A 90 -25.38 -3.22 13.58
CA PHE A 90 -23.94 -2.88 13.44
C PHE A 90 -23.62 -2.29 12.07
N PRO A 91 -22.85 -1.20 11.98
CA PRO A 91 -22.55 -0.54 10.72
C PRO A 91 -21.71 -1.41 9.78
N ARG A 92 -21.83 -1.16 8.47
CA ARG A 92 -20.98 -1.79 7.44
C ARG A 92 -19.64 -1.08 7.26
N CYS A 93 -19.52 0.18 7.66
CA CYS A 93 -18.34 1.00 7.45
C CYS A 93 -17.69 1.37 8.78
N GLY A 94 -16.36 1.48 8.76
CA GLY A 94 -15.53 1.86 9.91
C GLY A 94 -15.08 0.66 10.74
N GLU A 95 -14.03 0.89 11.53
CA GLU A 95 -13.52 -0.11 12.48
C GLU A 95 -14.47 -0.28 13.66
N PHE A 96 -14.58 -1.51 14.15
CA PHE A 96 -15.29 -1.77 15.38
C PHE A 96 -14.39 -1.51 16.60
N SER A 97 -15.02 -1.14 17.68
CA SER A 97 -14.40 -0.97 18.98
C SER A 97 -15.33 -1.49 20.07
N GLN A 98 -14.76 -1.73 21.24
CA GLN A 98 -15.55 -2.06 22.42
C GLN A 98 -16.59 -0.97 22.75
N LYS A 99 -16.27 0.31 22.48
CA LYS A 99 -17.22 1.43 22.66
C LYS A 99 -18.42 1.29 21.73
N LEU A 100 -18.18 1.08 20.43
CA LEU A 100 -19.25 0.90 19.44
C LEU A 100 -20.16 -0.29 19.82
N ILE A 101 -19.55 -1.42 20.18
CA ILE A 101 -20.33 -2.62 20.54
C ILE A 101 -21.16 -2.37 21.80
N ALA A 102 -20.60 -1.76 22.84
CA ALA A 102 -21.31 -1.42 24.07
C ALA A 102 -22.50 -0.48 23.78
N GLU A 103 -22.29 0.58 23.00
CA GLU A 103 -23.33 1.54 22.61
C GLU A 103 -24.47 0.84 21.83
N LYS A 104 -24.13 0.00 20.86
CA LYS A 104 -25.11 -0.74 20.04
C LYS A 104 -25.90 -1.79 20.84
N MET A 105 -25.26 -2.39 21.83
CA MET A 105 -25.88 -3.38 22.71
C MET A 105 -26.55 -2.78 23.95
N GLY A 106 -26.52 -1.46 24.10
CA GLY A 106 -27.14 -0.75 25.23
C GLY A 106 -26.42 -0.95 26.57
N VAL A 107 -25.12 -1.27 26.54
CA VAL A 107 -24.31 -1.43 27.75
C VAL A 107 -23.75 -0.07 28.17
N ALA A 108 -24.07 0.36 29.39
CA ALA A 108 -23.55 1.62 29.94
C ALA A 108 -22.01 1.56 30.10
N ARG A 109 -21.34 2.59 29.64
CA ARG A 109 -19.90 2.82 29.87
C ARG A 109 -19.69 4.16 30.56
N GLY A 110 -18.57 4.25 31.27
CA GLY A 110 -18.15 5.50 31.86
C GLY A 110 -17.88 6.57 30.79
N GLU A 111 -17.85 7.83 31.21
CA GLU A 111 -17.56 8.94 30.33
C GLU A 111 -16.17 8.80 29.70
N SER A 112 -16.09 9.07 28.39
CA SER A 112 -14.79 9.13 27.70
C SER A 112 -14.14 10.48 27.95
N VAL A 113 -12.85 10.47 28.24
CA VAL A 113 -12.05 11.69 28.30
C VAL A 113 -11.95 12.30 26.91
N ALA A 114 -12.50 13.48 26.73
CA ALA A 114 -12.32 14.25 25.51
C ALA A 114 -10.99 15.01 25.59
N LEU A 115 -10.20 14.95 24.54
CA LEU A 115 -9.03 15.80 24.38
C LEU A 115 -9.47 17.12 23.74
N GLU A 116 -9.11 18.23 24.34
CA GLU A 116 -9.35 19.57 23.78
C GLU A 116 -8.42 19.85 22.57
N GLU A 117 -7.28 19.19 22.55
CA GLU A 117 -6.28 19.35 21.49
C GLU A 117 -6.58 18.49 20.27
N SER A 118 -6.42 19.08 19.09
CA SER A 118 -6.50 18.34 17.82
C SER A 118 -5.26 17.45 17.66
N ILE A 119 -5.47 16.14 17.62
CA ILE A 119 -4.38 15.18 17.35
C ILE A 119 -4.01 15.25 15.88
N PRO A 120 -2.74 15.54 15.52
CA PRO A 120 -2.32 15.62 14.13
C PRO A 120 -2.40 14.27 13.46
N VAL A 121 -2.98 14.24 12.25
CA VAL A 121 -2.98 13.06 11.39
C VAL A 121 -1.55 12.77 10.94
N ARG A 122 -1.13 11.51 11.04
CA ARG A 122 0.20 11.01 10.61
C ARG A 122 0.04 9.93 9.54
N PRO A 123 -0.24 10.32 8.29
CA PRO A 123 -0.36 9.36 7.20
C PRO A 123 0.99 8.67 6.96
N PRO A 124 1.00 7.43 6.45
CA PRO A 124 2.23 6.76 6.07
C PRO A 124 2.94 7.56 4.96
N VAL A 125 4.27 7.60 5.03
CA VAL A 125 5.12 8.30 4.06
C VAL A 125 6.24 7.38 3.58
N MET A 126 6.78 7.65 2.39
CA MET A 126 7.98 6.97 1.93
C MET A 126 9.17 7.25 2.88
N CYS A 127 10.06 6.28 3.05
CA CYS A 127 11.24 6.39 3.91
C CYS A 127 12.19 7.51 3.48
N CYS A 128 13.07 7.94 4.39
CA CYS A 128 14.20 8.79 4.03
C CYS A 128 15.11 8.05 3.05
N GLY A 129 15.54 8.73 1.98
CA GLY A 129 16.33 8.09 0.92
C GLY A 129 15.58 7.03 0.10
N CYS A 130 14.26 6.97 0.16
CA CYS A 130 13.49 6.05 -0.69
C CYS A 130 13.77 6.35 -2.17
N PRO A 131 14.19 5.35 -2.99
CA PRO A 131 14.50 5.57 -4.39
C PRO A 131 13.29 6.04 -5.22
N HIS A 132 12.09 5.66 -4.83
CA HIS A 132 10.88 6.03 -5.56
C HIS A 132 10.58 7.53 -5.56
N ARG A 133 11.09 8.30 -4.57
CA ARG A 133 10.81 9.74 -4.45
C ARG A 133 11.22 10.54 -5.68
N GLY A 134 12.43 10.29 -6.19
CA GLY A 134 12.95 11.01 -7.34
C GLY A 134 12.09 10.80 -8.58
N LEU A 135 11.68 9.56 -8.84
CA LEU A 135 10.81 9.24 -9.94
C LEU A 135 9.44 9.93 -9.80
N PHE A 136 8.76 9.80 -8.65
CA PHE A 136 7.44 10.42 -8.46
C PHE A 136 7.50 11.95 -8.48
N TYR A 137 8.60 12.54 -8.04
CA TYR A 137 8.84 13.97 -8.25
C TYR A 137 8.94 14.32 -9.74
N ALA A 138 9.66 13.53 -10.53
CA ALA A 138 9.77 13.71 -11.96
C ALA A 138 8.41 13.58 -12.66
N LEU A 139 7.64 12.54 -12.35
CA LEU A 139 6.28 12.31 -12.86
C LEU A 139 5.35 13.51 -12.59
N LYS A 140 5.35 13.99 -11.33
CA LYS A 140 4.60 15.19 -10.95
C LYS A 140 5.00 16.41 -11.77
N ARG A 141 6.30 16.61 -11.99
CA ARG A 141 6.81 17.78 -12.74
C ARG A 141 6.46 17.72 -14.22
N GLU A 142 6.33 16.55 -14.81
CA GLU A 142 5.89 16.37 -16.18
C GLU A 142 4.35 16.37 -16.33
N GLY A 143 3.60 16.24 -15.23
CA GLY A 143 2.14 16.34 -15.21
C GLY A 143 1.45 15.23 -16.00
N VAL A 144 2.00 14.02 -15.97
CA VAL A 144 1.47 12.85 -16.66
C VAL A 144 0.43 12.11 -15.81
N TYR A 145 -0.53 11.46 -16.46
CA TYR A 145 -1.41 10.49 -15.82
C TYR A 145 -0.61 9.22 -15.45
N VAL A 146 -0.74 8.77 -14.22
CA VAL A 146 0.00 7.62 -13.69
C VAL A 146 -0.96 6.50 -13.31
N SER A 147 -0.98 5.45 -14.13
CA SER A 147 -1.61 4.18 -13.79
C SER A 147 -0.69 3.44 -12.82
N GLY A 148 -1.07 3.43 -11.55
CA GLY A 148 -0.29 2.90 -10.45
C GLY A 148 -0.55 1.45 -10.13
N ASP A 149 0.33 0.91 -9.31
CA ASP A 149 0.27 -0.46 -8.81
C ASP A 149 0.52 -0.48 -7.29
N ILE A 150 0.55 -1.67 -6.68
CA ILE A 150 0.64 -1.83 -5.23
C ILE A 150 2.06 -2.19 -4.79
N GLY A 151 2.60 -1.37 -3.91
CA GLY A 151 3.92 -1.48 -3.29
C GLY A 151 4.25 -0.23 -2.49
N CYS A 152 5.47 -0.08 -1.98
CA CYS A 152 5.91 1.15 -1.29
C CYS A 152 5.66 2.41 -2.14
N TYR A 153 5.72 2.28 -3.44
CA TYR A 153 5.51 3.36 -4.39
C TYR A 153 4.04 3.82 -4.51
N THR A 154 3.07 3.05 -4.00
CA THR A 154 1.67 3.53 -3.88
C THR A 154 1.60 4.81 -3.04
N LEU A 155 2.55 5.00 -2.11
CA LEU A 155 2.69 6.24 -1.34
C LEU A 155 3.05 7.47 -2.21
N GLY A 156 3.38 7.28 -3.48
CA GLY A 156 3.50 8.36 -4.47
C GLY A 156 2.21 9.11 -4.73
N ALA A 157 1.05 8.51 -4.40
CA ALA A 157 -0.26 9.16 -4.43
C ALA A 157 -0.42 10.24 -3.35
N SER A 158 0.35 10.14 -2.26
CA SER A 158 0.24 11.06 -1.12
C SER A 158 0.97 12.38 -1.36
N ALA A 159 0.47 13.45 -0.74
CA ALA A 159 1.17 14.73 -0.72
C ALA A 159 2.56 14.62 -0.05
N PRO A 160 3.54 15.41 -0.49
CA PRO A 160 3.50 16.44 -1.51
C PRO A 160 3.71 15.90 -2.94
N LEU A 161 3.98 14.61 -3.13
CA LEU A 161 4.21 14.02 -4.45
C LEU A 161 2.92 14.04 -5.28
N GLY A 162 1.86 13.35 -4.84
CA GLY A 162 0.56 13.37 -5.49
C GLY A 162 0.65 13.04 -6.98
N ALA A 163 1.39 11.98 -7.32
CA ALA A 163 1.72 11.64 -8.70
C ALA A 163 1.33 10.18 -9.05
N MET A 164 0.18 9.75 -8.56
CA MET A 164 -0.45 8.50 -8.93
C MET A 164 -1.97 8.72 -8.98
N ASP A 165 -2.59 8.45 -10.12
CA ASP A 165 -3.99 8.79 -10.39
C ASP A 165 -4.92 7.60 -10.24
N ALA A 166 -4.44 6.38 -10.45
CA ALA A 166 -5.21 5.15 -10.31
C ALA A 166 -4.36 4.03 -9.71
N CYS A 167 -5.01 3.16 -8.92
CA CYS A 167 -4.43 1.94 -8.39
C CYS A 167 -5.58 0.94 -8.17
N ILE A 168 -5.58 -0.18 -8.91
CA ILE A 168 -6.67 -1.15 -8.89
C ILE A 168 -6.28 -2.39 -8.06
N CYS A 169 -5.29 -3.14 -8.53
CA CYS A 169 -4.77 -4.33 -7.85
C CYS A 169 -3.35 -4.62 -8.33
N MET A 170 -2.64 -5.55 -7.66
CA MET A 170 -1.29 -5.95 -8.04
C MET A 170 -1.21 -6.44 -9.48
N GLY A 171 -0.37 -5.78 -10.28
CA GLY A 171 -0.12 -6.09 -11.70
C GLY A 171 -1.05 -5.40 -12.70
N ALA A 172 -2.10 -4.74 -12.25
CA ALA A 172 -3.09 -4.12 -13.14
C ALA A 172 -2.61 -2.82 -13.79
N SER A 173 -1.56 -2.17 -13.30
CA SER A 173 -1.13 -0.86 -13.79
C SER A 173 -0.84 -0.84 -15.29
N ILE A 174 -0.16 -1.86 -15.79
CA ILE A 174 0.25 -1.96 -17.20
C ILE A 174 -0.98 -2.20 -18.11
N SER A 175 -1.83 -3.17 -17.77
CA SER A 175 -3.04 -3.45 -18.54
C SER A 175 -4.05 -2.30 -18.48
N ALA A 176 -4.18 -1.64 -17.32
CA ALA A 176 -5.02 -0.46 -17.17
C ALA A 176 -4.53 0.70 -18.04
N LEU A 177 -3.21 0.94 -18.09
CA LEU A 177 -2.62 1.93 -19.00
C LEU A 177 -2.91 1.58 -20.45
N HIS A 178 -2.71 0.31 -20.84
CA HIS A 178 -3.00 -0.14 -22.20
C HIS A 178 -4.45 0.17 -22.59
N GLY A 179 -5.40 -0.25 -21.75
CA GLY A 179 -6.83 0.04 -21.97
C GLY A 179 -7.14 1.53 -22.01
N TYR A 180 -6.54 2.32 -21.11
CA TYR A 180 -6.69 3.77 -21.08
C TYR A 180 -6.20 4.42 -22.39
N ASN A 181 -5.01 4.04 -22.88
CA ASN A 181 -4.44 4.56 -24.11
C ASN A 181 -5.30 4.17 -25.32
N LYS A 182 -5.77 2.94 -25.41
CA LYS A 182 -6.67 2.50 -26.49
C LYS A 182 -8.00 3.25 -26.48
N ALA A 183 -8.55 3.55 -25.33
CA ALA A 183 -9.80 4.28 -25.20
C ALA A 183 -9.67 5.79 -25.48
N ARG A 184 -8.52 6.39 -25.13
CA ARG A 184 -8.27 7.83 -25.22
C ARG A 184 -7.52 8.26 -26.50
N GLY A 185 -6.80 7.32 -27.14
CA GLY A 185 -6.05 7.56 -28.38
C GLY A 185 -4.68 8.21 -28.17
N ALA A 186 -4.05 8.60 -29.28
CA ALA A 186 -2.64 9.00 -29.37
C ALA A 186 -2.22 10.18 -28.46
N GLU A 187 -3.14 11.08 -28.11
CA GLU A 187 -2.80 12.16 -27.17
C GLU A 187 -2.56 11.64 -25.75
N ALA A 188 -3.31 10.61 -25.33
CA ALA A 188 -3.15 10.00 -24.02
C ALA A 188 -1.84 9.21 -23.92
N GLU A 189 -1.45 8.53 -25.00
CA GLU A 189 -0.19 7.77 -25.07
C GLU A 189 1.05 8.63 -24.72
N LYS A 190 1.03 9.91 -25.09
CA LYS A 190 2.11 10.87 -24.79
C LYS A 190 2.03 11.53 -23.42
N LYS A 191 0.98 11.26 -22.66
CA LYS A 191 0.69 11.89 -21.36
C LYS A 191 0.36 10.91 -20.24
N ALA A 192 0.55 9.62 -20.48
CA ALA A 192 0.21 8.57 -19.52
C ALA A 192 1.34 7.55 -19.40
N VAL A 193 1.56 7.07 -18.17
CA VAL A 193 2.54 6.03 -17.85
C VAL A 193 1.94 5.00 -16.91
N ALA A 194 2.46 3.78 -16.92
CA ALA A 194 2.25 2.81 -15.85
C ALA A 194 3.48 2.76 -14.95
N VAL A 195 3.28 2.62 -13.64
CA VAL A 195 4.35 2.34 -12.68
C VAL A 195 4.08 1.01 -11.98
N ILE A 196 5.11 0.17 -11.85
CA ILE A 196 5.03 -1.14 -11.24
C ILE A 196 6.35 -1.48 -10.56
N GLY A 197 6.33 -2.11 -9.38
CA GLY A 197 7.55 -2.57 -8.70
C GLY A 197 8.13 -3.82 -9.34
N ASP A 198 9.42 -4.06 -9.15
CA ASP A 198 10.16 -5.23 -9.64
C ASP A 198 9.48 -6.55 -9.25
N SER A 199 9.13 -6.72 -7.99
CA SER A 199 8.44 -7.90 -7.49
C SER A 199 7.06 -8.08 -8.13
N THR A 200 6.25 -7.02 -8.17
CA THR A 200 4.90 -7.08 -8.75
C THR A 200 4.96 -7.30 -10.26
N PHE A 201 5.96 -6.74 -10.94
CA PHE A 201 6.20 -7.00 -12.36
C PHE A 201 6.44 -8.50 -12.62
N MET A 202 7.32 -9.12 -11.82
CA MET A 202 7.58 -10.57 -11.93
C MET A 202 6.37 -11.43 -11.55
N HIS A 203 5.55 -10.96 -10.61
CA HIS A 203 4.37 -11.68 -10.15
C HIS A 203 3.23 -11.68 -11.19
N SER A 204 2.94 -10.52 -11.81
CA SER A 204 1.74 -10.37 -12.65
C SER A 204 1.85 -9.29 -13.74
N GLY A 205 2.94 -8.53 -13.82
CA GLY A 205 3.11 -7.48 -14.83
C GLY A 205 3.64 -7.95 -16.17
N VAL A 206 4.38 -9.06 -16.21
CA VAL A 206 5.04 -9.59 -17.43
C VAL A 206 4.02 -9.87 -18.52
N THR A 207 2.90 -10.51 -18.19
CA THR A 207 1.84 -10.85 -19.16
C THR A 207 1.20 -9.60 -19.78
N SER A 208 1.02 -8.57 -18.99
CA SER A 208 0.49 -7.27 -19.48
C SER A 208 1.49 -6.55 -20.39
N LEU A 209 2.80 -6.68 -20.14
CA LEU A 209 3.82 -6.11 -21.02
C LEU A 209 3.89 -6.89 -22.35
N ILE A 210 3.71 -8.21 -22.33
CA ILE A 210 3.59 -9.05 -23.55
C ILE A 210 2.40 -8.56 -24.38
N ASP A 211 1.27 -8.26 -23.74
CA ASP A 211 0.07 -7.75 -24.43
C ASP A 211 0.31 -6.38 -25.09
N ILE A 212 1.01 -5.46 -24.42
CA ILE A 212 1.43 -4.18 -24.97
C ILE A 212 2.31 -4.36 -26.21
N ALA A 213 3.31 -5.24 -26.14
CA ALA A 213 4.22 -5.52 -27.25
C ALA A 213 3.47 -6.17 -28.43
N TYR A 214 2.64 -7.19 -28.17
CA TYR A 214 1.85 -7.88 -29.17
C TYR A 214 0.88 -6.95 -29.91
N ASN A 215 0.18 -6.07 -29.19
CA ASN A 215 -0.78 -5.13 -29.73
C ASN A 215 -0.15 -3.80 -30.22
N ARG A 216 1.17 -3.67 -30.17
CA ARG A 216 1.92 -2.46 -30.58
C ARG A 216 1.33 -1.18 -29.98
N SER A 217 1.09 -1.19 -28.66
CA SER A 217 0.57 -0.03 -27.97
C SER A 217 1.70 0.92 -27.57
N ASN A 218 1.64 2.17 -27.99
CA ASN A 218 2.61 3.21 -27.61
C ASN A 218 2.43 3.57 -26.13
N SER A 219 2.75 2.64 -25.26
CA SER A 219 2.61 2.79 -23.82
C SER A 219 3.97 2.84 -23.15
N THR A 220 4.14 3.76 -22.22
CA THR A 220 5.35 3.88 -21.39
C THR A 220 5.15 3.16 -20.08
N VAL A 221 5.93 2.12 -19.81
CA VAL A 221 5.93 1.36 -18.56
C VAL A 221 7.18 1.66 -17.76
N ILE A 222 7.04 1.95 -16.48
CA ILE A 222 8.16 2.24 -15.57
C ILE A 222 8.23 1.14 -14.51
N ILE A 223 9.30 0.34 -14.56
CA ILE A 223 9.57 -0.70 -13.56
C ILE A 223 10.45 -0.08 -12.47
N LEU A 224 9.96 -0.10 -11.22
CA LEU A 224 10.67 0.41 -10.07
C LEU A 224 11.47 -0.73 -9.43
N ASP A 225 12.71 -0.87 -9.86
CA ASP A 225 13.64 -1.89 -9.35
C ASP A 225 14.36 -1.36 -8.08
N ASN A 226 13.85 -1.75 -6.93
CA ASN A 226 14.48 -1.46 -5.64
C ASN A 226 15.17 -2.69 -5.01
N SER A 227 15.31 -3.75 -5.80
CA SER A 227 16.02 -5.00 -5.44
C SER A 227 15.47 -5.70 -4.21
N ILE A 228 14.17 -5.54 -3.90
CA ILE A 228 13.50 -6.20 -2.77
C ILE A 228 11.98 -5.99 -2.80
N THR A 229 11.21 -6.92 -2.27
CA THR A 229 9.78 -6.74 -1.97
C THR A 229 9.65 -6.02 -0.63
N GLY A 230 9.70 -4.67 -0.65
CA GLY A 230 9.91 -3.86 0.55
C GLY A 230 8.73 -3.77 1.51
N MET A 231 7.53 -3.48 0.98
CA MET A 231 6.35 -3.12 1.78
C MET A 231 5.92 -4.22 2.78
N THR A 232 6.05 -5.47 2.40
CA THR A 232 5.57 -6.62 3.17
C THR A 232 6.62 -7.25 4.08
N GLY A 233 7.78 -6.64 4.24
CA GLY A 233 8.82 -7.09 5.19
C GLY A 233 10.14 -7.51 4.53
N HIS A 234 10.48 -6.97 3.37
CA HIS A 234 11.76 -7.19 2.69
C HIS A 234 11.99 -8.65 2.25
N GLN A 235 10.99 -9.25 1.60
CA GLN A 235 11.12 -10.58 1.00
C GLN A 235 11.95 -10.53 -0.28
N GLN A 236 12.65 -11.65 -0.54
CA GLN A 236 13.32 -11.88 -1.82
C GLN A 236 12.29 -12.03 -2.94
N ASN A 237 12.70 -11.70 -4.16
CA ASN A 237 11.91 -11.88 -5.36
C ASN A 237 12.82 -12.35 -6.52
N PRO A 238 12.30 -12.75 -7.68
CA PRO A 238 13.13 -13.31 -8.77
C PRO A 238 14.25 -12.40 -9.30
N THR A 239 14.22 -11.09 -9.01
CA THR A 239 15.26 -10.14 -9.47
C THR A 239 16.40 -9.96 -8.48
N THR A 240 16.32 -10.53 -7.27
CA THR A 240 17.27 -10.26 -6.18
C THR A 240 18.49 -11.19 -6.17
N GLY A 241 18.43 -12.32 -6.88
CA GLY A 241 19.51 -13.33 -6.89
C GLY A 241 19.54 -14.23 -5.63
N LEU A 242 18.48 -14.18 -4.81
CA LEU A 242 18.33 -15.04 -3.65
C LEU A 242 16.97 -15.73 -3.66
N THR A 243 16.92 -16.98 -3.19
CA THR A 243 15.66 -17.69 -2.95
C THR A 243 14.91 -17.08 -1.78
N ILE A 244 13.64 -17.46 -1.58
CA ILE A 244 12.86 -17.02 -0.41
C ILE A 244 13.50 -17.45 0.92
N LYS A 245 14.35 -18.47 0.93
CA LYS A 245 15.11 -18.95 2.09
C LYS A 245 16.45 -18.25 2.25
N GLY A 246 16.85 -17.40 1.28
CA GLY A 246 18.10 -16.67 1.30
C GLY A 246 19.29 -17.40 0.62
N ASP A 247 19.06 -18.54 -0.04
CA ASP A 247 20.10 -19.25 -0.77
C ASP A 247 20.42 -18.53 -2.10
N PRO A 248 21.68 -18.47 -2.54
CA PRO A 248 22.05 -17.89 -3.83
C PRO A 248 21.33 -18.59 -5.01
N THR A 249 20.83 -17.81 -5.95
CA THR A 249 20.21 -18.29 -7.19
C THR A 249 20.42 -17.30 -8.33
N SER A 250 20.01 -17.65 -9.54
CA SER A 250 20.05 -16.74 -10.69
C SER A 250 19.03 -15.63 -10.51
N ALA A 251 19.45 -14.38 -10.69
CA ALA A 251 18.54 -13.25 -10.80
C ALA A 251 17.97 -13.15 -12.22
N VAL A 252 16.70 -12.78 -12.32
CA VAL A 252 16.11 -12.41 -13.61
C VAL A 252 16.65 -11.05 -14.03
N ASP A 253 17.21 -10.97 -15.21
CA ASP A 253 17.59 -9.72 -15.85
C ASP A 253 16.36 -9.06 -16.46
N LEU A 254 15.92 -7.94 -15.87
CA LEU A 254 14.75 -7.20 -16.30
C LEU A 254 14.91 -6.58 -17.70
N GLU A 255 16.12 -6.13 -18.05
CA GLU A 255 16.41 -5.56 -19.39
C GLU A 255 16.31 -6.64 -20.46
N ALA A 256 17.01 -7.76 -20.23
CA ALA A 256 16.98 -8.91 -21.12
C ALA A 256 15.55 -9.46 -21.29
N LEU A 257 14.78 -9.52 -20.19
CA LEU A 257 13.38 -9.96 -20.22
C LEU A 257 12.51 -9.01 -21.06
N CYS A 258 12.62 -7.71 -20.88
CA CYS A 258 11.86 -6.73 -21.65
C CYS A 258 12.21 -6.83 -23.16
N HIS A 259 13.47 -6.98 -23.52
CA HIS A 259 13.88 -7.19 -24.91
C HIS A 259 13.37 -8.51 -25.47
N ALA A 260 13.39 -9.60 -24.70
CA ALA A 260 12.84 -10.90 -25.10
C ALA A 260 11.33 -10.86 -25.35
N ILE A 261 10.59 -10.00 -24.65
CA ILE A 261 9.16 -9.74 -24.86
C ILE A 261 8.92 -8.99 -26.19
N GLY A 262 9.93 -8.30 -26.72
CA GLY A 262 9.82 -7.51 -27.95
C GLY A 262 9.83 -6.00 -27.76
N ILE A 263 10.15 -5.51 -26.57
CA ILE A 263 10.34 -4.08 -26.34
C ILE A 263 11.74 -3.67 -26.80
N SER A 264 11.82 -2.78 -27.79
CA SER A 264 13.10 -2.28 -28.31
C SER A 264 13.65 -1.07 -27.51
N ASP A 265 12.76 -0.20 -27.01
CA ASP A 265 13.15 0.96 -26.21
C ASP A 265 13.10 0.62 -24.72
N VAL A 266 14.24 0.22 -24.17
CA VAL A 266 14.43 -0.09 -22.75
C VAL A 266 15.53 0.81 -22.21
N GLN A 267 15.22 1.64 -21.21
CA GLN A 267 16.15 2.58 -20.60
C GLN A 267 16.29 2.31 -19.12
N VAL A 268 17.51 2.35 -18.60
CA VAL A 268 17.79 2.22 -17.16
C VAL A 268 18.21 3.57 -16.60
N VAL A 269 17.59 4.01 -15.52
CA VAL A 269 17.90 5.26 -14.85
C VAL A 269 18.07 5.09 -13.36
N ASP A 270 18.95 5.88 -12.75
CA ASP A 270 19.01 6.03 -11.32
C ASP A 270 18.05 7.14 -10.89
N PRO A 271 16.99 6.85 -10.10
CA PRO A 271 16.01 7.86 -9.69
C PRO A 271 16.58 8.95 -8.76
N TYR A 272 17.82 8.84 -8.29
CA TYR A 272 18.49 9.91 -7.60
C TYR A 272 19.04 10.97 -8.57
N ASP A 273 19.28 10.63 -9.83
CA ASP A 273 19.55 11.60 -10.88
C ASP A 273 18.24 12.09 -11.50
N LEU A 274 17.72 13.19 -10.95
CA LEU A 274 16.46 13.77 -11.42
C LEU A 274 16.53 14.24 -12.87
N LYS A 275 17.71 14.68 -13.32
CA LYS A 275 17.90 15.16 -14.70
C LYS A 275 17.83 14.02 -15.70
N ALA A 276 18.55 12.92 -15.43
CA ALA A 276 18.52 11.72 -16.27
C ALA A 276 17.11 11.08 -16.26
N THR A 277 16.49 10.97 -15.08
CA THR A 277 15.12 10.42 -14.95
C THR A 277 14.09 11.20 -15.76
N ARG A 278 14.14 12.53 -15.71
CA ARG A 278 13.23 13.38 -16.52
C ARG A 278 13.52 13.31 -18.02
N ALA A 279 14.81 13.19 -18.41
CA ALA A 279 15.17 13.04 -19.81
C ALA A 279 14.66 11.72 -20.39
N ALA A 280 14.85 10.61 -19.67
CA ALA A 280 14.33 9.30 -20.07
C ALA A 280 12.79 9.30 -20.16
N LEU A 281 12.10 9.91 -19.18
CA LEU A 281 10.63 10.03 -19.21
C LEU A 281 10.15 10.78 -20.45
N LYS A 282 10.76 11.91 -20.78
CA LYS A 282 10.41 12.68 -21.98
C LYS A 282 10.69 11.92 -23.28
N ALA A 283 11.81 11.21 -23.36
CA ALA A 283 12.15 10.39 -24.52
C ALA A 283 11.11 9.28 -24.71
N ALA A 284 10.78 8.53 -23.68
CA ALA A 284 9.80 7.45 -23.74
C ALA A 284 8.38 7.95 -24.11
N LEU A 285 7.94 9.07 -23.55
CA LEU A 285 6.63 9.68 -23.87
C LEU A 285 6.57 10.24 -25.31
N SER A 286 7.70 10.52 -25.91
CA SER A 286 7.81 10.99 -27.30
C SER A 286 8.01 9.87 -28.29
N ALA A 287 8.30 8.66 -27.84
CA ALA A 287 8.50 7.50 -28.69
C ALA A 287 7.21 7.07 -29.41
N GLU A 288 7.35 6.53 -30.62
CA GLU A 288 6.24 5.96 -31.39
C GLU A 288 6.22 4.43 -31.32
N CYS A 289 6.68 3.91 -30.18
CA CYS A 289 6.74 2.48 -29.87
C CYS A 289 6.53 2.24 -28.37
N PRO A 290 6.21 1.00 -27.97
CA PRO A 290 6.21 0.64 -26.57
C PRO A 290 7.59 0.88 -25.93
N SER A 291 7.62 1.54 -24.76
CA SER A 291 8.85 1.92 -24.08
C SER A 291 8.84 1.43 -22.64
N VAL A 292 10.00 0.99 -22.14
CA VAL A 292 10.19 0.60 -20.74
C VAL A 292 11.31 1.45 -20.11
N ILE A 293 11.04 2.03 -18.97
CA ILE A 293 12.05 2.66 -18.12
C ILE A 293 12.22 1.80 -16.86
N ILE A 294 13.43 1.33 -16.60
CA ILE A 294 13.78 0.64 -15.36
C ILE A 294 14.41 1.67 -14.43
N SER A 295 13.65 2.10 -13.44
CA SER A 295 14.11 3.02 -12.38
C SER A 295 14.81 2.19 -11.31
N ARG A 296 16.14 2.05 -11.43
CA ARG A 296 16.94 1.09 -10.66
C ARG A 296 17.76 1.77 -9.58
N ARG A 297 17.46 1.46 -8.34
CA ARG A 297 18.29 1.75 -7.18
C ARG A 297 17.83 0.91 -5.98
N PRO A 298 18.75 0.24 -5.26
CA PRO A 298 18.40 -0.56 -4.09
C PRO A 298 17.65 0.22 -3.02
N CYS A 299 16.71 -0.43 -2.35
CA CYS A 299 15.97 0.13 -1.23
C CYS A 299 16.93 0.65 -0.16
N ALA A 300 16.74 1.89 0.27
CA ALA A 300 17.61 2.52 1.26
C ALA A 300 17.66 1.80 2.62
N LEU A 301 16.69 0.94 2.91
CA LEU A 301 16.64 0.17 4.17
C LEU A 301 17.35 -1.18 4.10
N LEU A 302 17.89 -1.56 2.95
CA LEU A 302 18.69 -2.79 2.85
C LEU A 302 19.99 -2.65 3.63
N LYS A 303 20.33 -3.66 4.43
CA LYS A 303 21.56 -3.68 5.23
C LYS A 303 22.84 -3.59 4.40
N THR A 304 22.77 -3.95 3.13
CA THR A 304 23.88 -3.87 2.16
C THR A 304 24.12 -2.46 1.63
N VAL A 305 23.15 -1.55 1.78
CA VAL A 305 23.25 -0.17 1.32
C VAL A 305 24.00 0.67 2.36
N LYS A 306 25.13 1.22 1.95
CA LYS A 306 25.90 2.17 2.78
C LYS A 306 25.40 3.58 2.56
N HIS A 307 24.99 4.23 3.62
CA HIS A 307 24.55 5.62 3.59
C HIS A 307 25.75 6.58 3.58
N LYS A 308 25.55 7.72 2.93
CA LYS A 308 26.49 8.84 3.03
C LYS A 308 26.19 9.65 4.30
N PRO A 309 27.14 10.50 4.75
CA PRO A 309 26.86 11.43 5.84
C PRO A 309 25.60 12.27 5.58
N ALA A 310 24.91 12.62 6.65
CA ALA A 310 23.74 13.48 6.57
C ALA A 310 24.12 14.84 5.94
N LEU A 311 23.23 15.33 5.09
CA LEU A 311 23.39 16.65 4.49
C LEU A 311 23.06 17.74 5.51
N THR A 312 23.59 18.93 5.28
CA THR A 312 23.35 20.12 6.09
C THR A 312 22.68 21.23 5.27
N VAL A 313 22.14 22.21 5.95
CA VAL A 313 21.57 23.41 5.31
C VAL A 313 22.40 24.62 5.71
N ASP A 314 22.97 25.29 4.73
CA ASP A 314 23.58 26.61 4.89
C ASP A 314 22.43 27.64 5.08
N THR A 315 22.25 28.08 6.30
CA THR A 315 21.16 28.98 6.67
C THR A 315 21.30 30.37 6.04
N ASP A 316 22.52 30.81 5.71
CA ASP A 316 22.75 32.10 5.10
C ASP A 316 22.32 32.10 3.62
N LYS A 317 22.52 30.97 2.93
CA LYS A 317 22.07 30.77 1.56
C LYS A 317 20.59 30.39 1.45
N CYS A 318 20.02 29.79 2.51
CA CYS A 318 18.63 29.35 2.47
C CYS A 318 17.67 30.55 2.48
N ILE A 319 16.87 30.69 1.45
CA ILE A 319 15.86 31.77 1.32
C ILE A 319 14.45 31.34 1.77
N GLY A 320 14.29 30.15 2.36
CA GLY A 320 12.99 29.67 2.83
C GLY A 320 11.95 29.35 1.74
N CYS A 321 12.38 29.16 0.50
CA CYS A 321 11.48 28.96 -0.65
C CYS A 321 10.70 27.64 -0.66
N LYS A 322 10.98 26.71 0.25
CA LYS A 322 10.33 25.39 0.41
C LYS A 322 10.48 24.45 -0.80
N ALA A 323 11.30 24.76 -1.80
CA ALA A 323 11.46 23.90 -2.99
C ALA A 323 11.92 22.48 -2.63
N CYS A 324 12.82 22.33 -1.65
CA CYS A 324 13.29 21.05 -1.13
C CYS A 324 12.19 20.21 -0.46
N MET A 325 11.12 20.84 0.05
CA MET A 325 9.97 20.15 0.63
C MET A 325 9.16 19.38 -0.44
N GLY A 326 9.26 19.80 -1.70
CA GLY A 326 8.55 19.16 -2.82
C GLY A 326 8.90 17.67 -3.02
N ILE A 327 10.06 17.21 -2.53
CA ILE A 327 10.43 15.79 -2.56
C ILE A 327 9.72 14.95 -1.49
N GLY A 328 9.11 15.59 -0.48
CA GLY A 328 8.37 14.92 0.58
C GLY A 328 9.23 14.11 1.55
N CYS A 329 10.54 14.36 1.65
CA CYS A 329 11.42 13.61 2.53
C CYS A 329 11.14 13.94 4.00
N PRO A 330 10.88 12.92 4.89
CA PRO A 330 10.59 13.18 6.30
C PRO A 330 11.76 13.76 7.08
N ALA A 331 13.02 13.61 6.58
CA ALA A 331 14.19 14.24 7.20
C ALA A 331 14.25 15.76 6.96
N ILE A 332 13.39 16.34 6.13
CA ILE A 332 13.41 17.78 5.81
C ILE A 332 12.20 18.45 6.43
N SER A 333 12.42 19.49 7.20
CA SER A 333 11.39 20.33 7.80
C SER A 333 11.70 21.82 7.63
N MET A 334 10.77 22.67 8.07
CA MET A 334 10.99 24.12 8.16
C MET A 334 11.02 24.55 9.63
N LYS A 335 12.02 25.33 10.00
CA LYS A 335 12.12 25.97 11.31
C LYS A 335 12.57 27.42 11.12
N ASP A 336 11.88 28.35 11.74
CA ASP A 336 12.17 29.80 11.68
C ASP A 336 12.35 30.34 10.24
N GLY A 337 11.49 29.85 9.31
CA GLY A 337 11.52 30.23 7.89
C GLY A 337 12.64 29.62 7.06
N LYS A 338 13.48 28.76 7.61
CA LYS A 338 14.60 28.08 6.94
C LYS A 338 14.36 26.58 6.89
N ALA A 339 14.95 25.93 5.89
CA ALA A 339 14.94 24.47 5.84
C ALA A 339 15.90 23.89 6.89
N VAL A 340 15.50 22.78 7.50
CA VAL A 340 16.31 22.03 8.45
C VAL A 340 16.33 20.57 8.05
N ILE A 341 17.47 19.91 8.15
CA ILE A 341 17.63 18.47 7.91
C ILE A 341 17.91 17.78 9.25
N ASP A 342 17.09 16.78 9.56
CA ASP A 342 17.31 15.90 10.70
C ASP A 342 18.43 14.91 10.36
N ALA A 343 19.60 15.11 10.97
CA ALA A 343 20.77 14.29 10.74
C ALA A 343 20.60 12.84 11.20
N THR A 344 19.64 12.55 12.10
CA THR A 344 19.37 11.19 12.58
C THR A 344 18.58 10.37 11.54
N GLN A 345 17.89 11.04 10.64
CA GLN A 345 17.09 10.41 9.58
C GLN A 345 17.69 10.52 8.18
N CYS A 346 18.52 11.53 7.95
CA CYS A 346 19.09 11.79 6.63
C CYS A 346 20.13 10.75 6.24
N VAL A 347 19.96 10.14 5.08
CA VAL A 347 20.87 9.12 4.52
C VAL A 347 21.87 9.69 3.48
N GLY A 348 21.92 11.00 3.31
CA GLY A 348 22.85 11.67 2.39
C GLY A 348 22.60 11.37 0.90
N CYS A 349 21.37 11.04 0.49
CA CYS A 349 21.06 10.62 -0.89
C CYS A 349 21.24 11.73 -1.95
N GLY A 350 21.20 12.99 -1.56
CA GLY A 350 21.45 14.14 -2.45
C GLY A 350 20.24 14.65 -3.24
N VAL A 351 19.13 13.91 -3.36
CA VAL A 351 18.02 14.29 -4.23
C VAL A 351 17.45 15.70 -3.92
N CYS A 352 17.44 16.11 -2.66
CA CYS A 352 16.98 17.44 -2.26
C CYS A 352 17.94 18.57 -2.65
N THR A 353 19.23 18.27 -2.89
CA THR A 353 20.21 19.28 -3.32
C THR A 353 19.86 19.83 -4.69
N ASP A 354 19.40 18.96 -5.61
CA ASP A 354 19.02 19.35 -6.96
C ASP A 354 17.76 20.24 -7.01
N LEU A 355 16.97 20.20 -5.95
CA LEU A 355 15.79 21.07 -5.84
C LEU A 355 16.11 22.45 -5.28
N CYS A 356 17.26 22.64 -4.69
CA CYS A 356 17.62 23.88 -4.04
C CYS A 356 18.18 24.92 -5.04
N PRO A 357 17.44 25.97 -5.40
CA PRO A 357 17.88 26.95 -6.40
C PRO A 357 19.08 27.76 -5.91
N LYS A 358 19.31 27.83 -4.60
CA LYS A 358 20.43 28.55 -3.99
C LYS A 358 21.59 27.65 -3.56
N LYS A 359 21.51 26.34 -3.86
CA LYS A 359 22.53 25.35 -3.45
C LYS A 359 22.87 25.46 -1.97
N ALA A 360 21.85 25.67 -1.14
CA ALA A 360 21.99 25.81 0.31
C ALA A 360 22.03 24.44 1.03
N ILE A 361 21.86 23.33 0.31
CA ILE A 361 21.87 21.97 0.87
C ILE A 361 23.08 21.23 0.33
N GLY A 362 23.91 20.70 1.22
CA GLY A 362 25.10 19.96 0.87
C GLY A 362 25.77 19.25 2.04
#